data_8c3f3c58165e693c0d5c097fca04b084
#
_entry.id   8c3f3c58165e693c0d5c097fca04b084
#
_cell.length_a   1.000
_cell.length_b   1.000
_cell.length_c   1.000
_cell.angle_alpha   90.00
_cell.angle_beta   90.00
_cell.angle_gamma   90.00
#
_symmetry.space_group_name_H-M   'P 1'
#
loop_
_entity.id
_entity.type
_entity.pdbx_description
1 polymer ?
#
loop_
_entity_poly.entity_id
_entity_poly.type
_entity_poly.pdbx_seq_one_letter_code
_entity_poly.pdbx_strand_id
1 'polypeptide(L)'
;LGNGMTQSMRDSFSALGTNALSIQVWGYGSRTASVEDVYKIADKNKELISAVSPQIDFSNNTPKVGTTTYRYGTSVYGVDEHYAEMKNYTLAQGRGLQYMDIKDNKQVCIIGDYLNRAAYGGNAVGQTIKLGAYKFRIVGVLNAKVTDKNMQQGSDDDCIYLPYTTAMRLSNQSSAKNFVAIMKDESRANEAKAVVESGLYDLLKSDNAYYIYSASEWLEEMNEMINMVIIILTGIASISLLVGGIGIMNIMLVTVTERTREIGIRKAIGAERKSIIAQFLIEACMICGIGGLFGIGVGYIG
;
A
#
# COMPACT_ATOMS: atom_id res chain seq x y z
N LEU A 1 7.29 -15.28 5.51
CA LEU A 1 7.20 -14.49 4.26
C LEU A 1 5.79 -13.91 4.07
N GLY A 2 4.71 -14.71 4.00
CA GLY A 2 3.35 -14.20 3.78
C GLY A 2 2.89 -13.15 4.80
N ASN A 3 3.08 -13.40 6.10
CA ASN A 3 2.71 -12.46 7.16
C ASN A 3 3.53 -11.16 7.13
N GLY A 4 4.83 -11.23 6.79
CA GLY A 4 5.68 -10.03 6.67
C GLY A 4 5.26 -9.16 5.49
N MET A 5 4.93 -9.76 4.36
CA MET A 5 4.46 -9.08 3.16
C MET A 5 3.10 -8.42 3.38
N THR A 6 2.17 -9.11 4.05
CA THR A 6 0.86 -8.57 4.43
C THR A 6 1.00 -7.40 5.42
N GLN A 7 1.91 -7.50 6.39
CA GLN A 7 2.12 -6.44 7.38
C GLN A 7 2.73 -5.18 6.73
N SER A 8 3.78 -5.32 5.91
CA SER A 8 4.38 -4.18 5.19
C SER A 8 3.40 -3.49 4.26
N MET A 9 2.51 -4.26 3.62
CA MET A 9 1.44 -3.71 2.79
C MET A 9 0.37 -3.01 3.63
N ARG A 10 -0.08 -3.59 4.74
CA ARG A 10 -1.01 -2.92 5.67
C ARG A 10 -0.44 -1.61 6.19
N ASP A 11 0.83 -1.57 6.55
CA ASP A 11 1.48 -0.37 7.05
C ASP A 11 1.56 0.72 5.97
N SER A 12 1.75 0.35 4.70
CA SER A 12 1.71 1.27 3.56
C SER A 12 0.31 1.81 3.28
N PHE A 13 -0.75 1.03 3.53
CA PHE A 13 -2.15 1.43 3.30
C PHE A 13 -2.84 2.02 4.52
N SER A 14 -2.38 1.75 5.74
CA SER A 14 -2.88 2.45 6.92
C SER A 14 -2.59 3.95 6.86
N ALA A 15 -1.64 4.38 6.03
CA ALA A 15 -1.42 5.78 5.71
C ALA A 15 -2.59 6.45 4.95
N LEU A 16 -3.39 5.67 4.20
CA LEU A 16 -4.61 6.16 3.52
C LEU A 16 -5.83 6.20 4.45
N GLY A 17 -5.79 5.46 5.57
CA GLY A 17 -6.96 5.16 6.40
C GLY A 17 -7.82 4.06 5.74
N THR A 18 -8.11 3.00 6.48
CA THR A 18 -8.96 1.89 6.00
C THR A 18 -10.39 2.34 5.70
N ASN A 19 -10.78 3.51 6.19
CA ASN A 19 -12.08 4.15 5.98
C ASN A 19 -12.13 5.08 4.76
N ALA A 20 -11.16 5.01 3.82
CA ALA A 20 -11.16 5.84 2.62
C ALA A 20 -11.89 5.16 1.45
N LEU A 21 -12.69 5.95 0.73
CA LEU A 21 -13.24 5.64 -0.58
C LEU A 21 -12.49 6.45 -1.64
N SER A 22 -11.96 5.76 -2.64
CA SER A 22 -11.44 6.40 -3.84
C SER A 22 -12.50 6.40 -4.92
N ILE A 23 -12.78 7.57 -5.47
CA ILE A 23 -13.82 7.81 -6.45
C ILE A 23 -13.14 8.35 -7.71
N GLN A 24 -13.29 7.65 -8.82
CA GLN A 24 -12.82 8.10 -10.13
C GLN A 24 -14.02 8.39 -11.02
N VAL A 25 -14.02 9.56 -11.65
CA VAL A 25 -15.12 10.02 -12.51
C VAL A 25 -14.53 10.48 -13.84
N TRP A 26 -14.92 9.84 -14.93
CA TRP A 26 -14.51 10.28 -16.26
C TRP A 26 -15.65 10.83 -17.10
N GLY A 27 -16.88 10.73 -16.64
CA GLY A 27 -18.07 11.23 -17.30
C GLY A 27 -18.58 10.33 -18.44
N TYR A 28 -19.70 10.69 -19.00
CA TYR A 28 -20.31 9.95 -20.13
C TYR A 28 -20.92 10.93 -21.14
N GLY A 29 -20.39 10.93 -22.36
CA GLY A 29 -20.81 11.90 -23.38
C GLY A 29 -20.51 13.34 -22.96
N SER A 30 -21.53 14.18 -22.88
CA SER A 30 -21.43 15.58 -22.40
C SER A 30 -21.65 15.74 -20.89
N ARG A 31 -21.94 14.65 -20.18
CA ARG A 31 -22.23 14.68 -18.75
C ARG A 31 -20.94 14.49 -17.95
N THR A 32 -20.64 15.42 -17.06
CA THR A 32 -19.52 15.38 -16.12
C THR A 32 -20.02 15.70 -14.73
N ALA A 33 -19.35 15.20 -13.71
CA ALA A 33 -19.61 15.63 -12.33
C ALA A 33 -18.62 16.77 -11.97
N SER A 34 -19.17 17.87 -11.46
CA SER A 34 -18.36 18.94 -10.89
C SER A 34 -17.92 18.61 -9.46
N VAL A 35 -16.94 19.34 -8.93
CA VAL A 35 -16.53 19.21 -7.53
C VAL A 35 -17.71 19.48 -6.60
N GLU A 36 -18.51 20.48 -6.91
CA GLU A 36 -19.70 20.88 -6.16
C GLU A 36 -20.77 19.78 -6.13
N ASP A 37 -20.91 19.01 -7.21
CA ASP A 37 -21.88 17.92 -7.26
C ASP A 37 -21.48 16.76 -6.35
N VAL A 38 -20.18 16.43 -6.32
CA VAL A 38 -19.64 15.40 -5.40
C VAL A 38 -19.76 15.87 -3.94
N TYR A 39 -19.49 17.16 -3.65
CA TYR A 39 -19.73 17.72 -2.32
C TYR A 39 -21.21 17.64 -1.91
N LYS A 40 -22.17 17.92 -2.81
CA LYS A 40 -23.60 17.78 -2.52
C LYS A 40 -23.99 16.34 -2.21
N ILE A 41 -23.39 15.35 -2.89
CA ILE A 41 -23.62 13.93 -2.59
C ILE A 41 -23.14 13.61 -1.17
N ALA A 42 -21.93 14.05 -0.81
CA ALA A 42 -21.37 13.85 0.54
C ALA A 42 -22.20 14.57 1.61
N ASP A 43 -22.61 15.81 1.35
CA ASP A 43 -23.42 16.63 2.28
C ASP A 43 -24.79 16.04 2.58
N LYS A 44 -25.42 15.41 1.60
CA LYS A 44 -26.69 14.68 1.78
C LYS A 44 -26.52 13.43 2.65
N ASN A 45 -25.32 12.88 2.74
CA ASN A 45 -25.02 11.62 3.39
C ASN A 45 -23.97 11.77 4.50
N LYS A 46 -24.02 12.85 5.26
CA LYS A 46 -23.11 13.16 6.37
C LYS A 46 -23.06 12.11 7.48
N GLU A 47 -24.04 11.24 7.55
CA GLU A 47 -24.06 10.12 8.49
C GLU A 47 -23.09 8.99 8.08
N LEU A 48 -22.77 8.86 6.78
CA LEU A 48 -21.85 7.86 6.23
C LEU A 48 -20.50 8.45 5.86
N ILE A 49 -20.51 9.66 5.27
CA ILE A 49 -19.33 10.34 4.74
C ILE A 49 -18.94 11.48 5.69
N SER A 50 -17.71 11.45 6.18
CA SER A 50 -17.15 12.46 7.07
C SER A 50 -16.61 13.67 6.32
N ALA A 51 -15.86 13.42 5.24
CA ALA A 51 -15.23 14.43 4.41
C ALA A 51 -15.01 13.90 3.00
N VAL A 52 -14.92 14.79 2.02
CA VAL A 52 -14.54 14.46 0.64
C VAL A 52 -13.65 15.55 0.10
N SER A 53 -12.60 15.18 -0.63
CA SER A 53 -11.68 16.10 -1.30
C SER A 53 -11.48 15.68 -2.75
N PRO A 54 -11.47 16.62 -3.72
CA PRO A 54 -10.91 16.37 -5.02
C PRO A 54 -9.41 16.11 -4.90
N GLN A 55 -8.88 15.29 -5.81
CA GLN A 55 -7.45 15.01 -5.93
C GLN A 55 -7.01 15.22 -7.38
N ILE A 56 -6.43 16.38 -7.64
CA ILE A 56 -5.93 16.76 -8.97
C ILE A 56 -4.47 16.40 -9.06
N ASP A 57 -4.12 15.45 -9.93
CA ASP A 57 -2.72 15.13 -10.16
C ASP A 57 -2.00 16.29 -10.87
N PHE A 58 -0.98 16.80 -10.22
CA PHE A 58 -0.12 17.87 -10.71
C PHE A 58 1.36 17.42 -10.81
N SER A 59 1.63 16.12 -10.66
CA SER A 59 2.97 15.51 -10.59
C SER A 59 3.80 15.67 -11.87
N ASN A 60 3.16 15.97 -13.01
CA ASN A 60 3.87 16.32 -14.25
C ASN A 60 4.71 17.62 -14.12
N ASN A 61 4.45 18.43 -13.10
CA ASN A 61 5.19 19.66 -12.82
C ASN A 61 6.29 19.39 -11.80
N THR A 62 7.45 18.99 -12.27
CA THR A 62 8.59 18.60 -11.44
C THR A 62 8.98 19.69 -10.42
N PRO A 63 9.09 19.35 -9.12
CA PRO A 63 9.51 20.28 -8.10
C PRO A 63 10.97 20.71 -8.25
N LYS A 64 11.23 22.03 -8.11
CA LYS A 64 12.56 22.62 -8.15
C LYS A 64 12.75 23.59 -6.98
N VAL A 65 13.91 23.47 -6.32
CA VAL A 65 14.35 24.41 -5.27
C VAL A 65 15.74 24.91 -5.62
N GLY A 66 15.86 26.20 -5.90
CA GLY A 66 17.11 26.76 -6.45
C GLY A 66 17.47 26.10 -7.79
N THR A 67 18.63 25.46 -7.85
CA THR A 67 19.12 24.69 -9.01
C THR A 67 18.80 23.21 -8.95
N THR A 68 18.39 22.70 -7.78
CA THR A 68 18.10 21.27 -7.55
C THR A 68 16.70 20.91 -8.02
N THR A 69 16.60 19.80 -8.74
CA THR A 69 15.34 19.25 -9.25
C THR A 69 15.03 17.93 -8.54
N TYR A 70 13.83 17.83 -7.96
CA TYR A 70 13.30 16.65 -7.28
C TYR A 70 12.41 15.88 -8.25
N ARG A 71 13.05 15.08 -9.13
CA ARG A 71 12.37 14.47 -10.30
C ARG A 71 11.68 13.15 -9.98
N TYR A 72 12.08 12.42 -8.95
CA TYR A 72 11.62 11.07 -8.69
C TYR A 72 10.98 10.97 -7.30
N GLY A 73 9.73 10.52 -7.28
CA GLY A 73 9.02 10.13 -6.07
C GLY A 73 8.11 11.19 -5.47
N THR A 74 8.33 12.48 -5.70
CA THR A 74 7.51 13.52 -5.09
C THR A 74 6.12 13.58 -5.72
N SER A 75 5.10 13.27 -4.91
CA SER A 75 3.70 13.38 -5.28
C SER A 75 3.22 14.83 -5.16
N VAL A 76 2.57 15.35 -6.20
CA VAL A 76 2.04 16.72 -6.21
C VAL A 76 0.55 16.69 -6.52
N TYR A 77 -0.29 17.05 -5.53
CA TYR A 77 -1.73 17.01 -5.66
C TYR A 77 -2.38 18.36 -5.36
N GLY A 78 -3.34 18.72 -6.21
CA GLY A 78 -4.33 19.76 -5.90
C GLY A 78 -5.46 19.17 -5.07
N VAL A 79 -5.68 19.73 -3.87
CA VAL A 79 -6.59 19.17 -2.86
C VAL A 79 -7.35 20.28 -2.15
N ASP A 80 -8.33 19.92 -1.32
CA ASP A 80 -9.00 20.88 -0.44
C ASP A 80 -8.28 21.07 0.91
N GLU A 81 -8.86 21.89 1.78
CA GLU A 81 -8.29 22.23 3.08
C GLU A 81 -8.29 21.07 4.08
N HIS A 82 -9.18 20.10 3.92
CA HIS A 82 -9.34 18.97 4.83
C HIS A 82 -8.49 17.77 4.44
N TYR A 83 -7.92 17.75 3.23
CA TYR A 83 -7.23 16.57 2.69
C TYR A 83 -6.06 16.08 3.55
N ALA A 84 -5.28 16.98 4.14
CA ALA A 84 -4.18 16.59 5.02
C ALA A 84 -4.68 15.85 6.28
N GLU A 85 -5.79 16.33 6.87
CA GLU A 85 -6.45 15.70 8.01
C GLU A 85 -7.07 14.35 7.61
N MET A 86 -7.72 14.29 6.43
CA MET A 86 -8.27 13.05 5.87
C MET A 86 -7.20 11.96 5.71
N LYS A 87 -5.97 12.37 5.41
CA LYS A 87 -4.79 11.50 5.35
C LYS A 87 -4.12 11.29 6.70
N ASN A 88 -4.72 11.70 7.81
CA ASN A 88 -4.15 11.63 9.17
C ASN A 88 -2.78 12.32 9.29
N TYR A 89 -2.55 13.41 8.54
CA TYR A 89 -1.40 14.27 8.73
C TYR A 89 -1.67 15.33 9.79
N THR A 90 -0.67 15.59 10.61
CA THR A 90 -0.61 16.75 11.49
C THR A 90 0.43 17.74 10.97
N LEU A 91 0.32 18.99 11.36
CA LEU A 91 1.26 20.03 10.97
C LEU A 91 2.46 20.06 11.91
N ALA A 92 3.67 20.06 11.32
CA ALA A 92 4.91 20.30 12.06
C ALA A 92 5.19 21.79 12.23
N GLN A 93 4.96 22.59 11.16
CA GLN A 93 5.24 24.02 11.13
C GLN A 93 4.23 24.74 10.25
N GLY A 94 3.98 26.02 10.57
CA GLY A 94 3.11 26.85 9.75
C GLY A 94 1.62 26.55 9.90
N ARG A 95 0.88 26.59 8.79
CA ARG A 95 -0.55 26.33 8.73
C ARG A 95 -0.93 25.39 7.56
N GLY A 96 -2.09 24.74 7.65
CA GLY A 96 -2.71 24.02 6.55
C GLY A 96 -3.20 24.93 5.42
N LEU A 97 -3.70 24.31 4.36
CA LEU A 97 -4.49 25.00 3.37
C LEU A 97 -5.77 25.52 4.03
N GLN A 98 -6.27 26.63 3.54
CA GLN A 98 -7.49 27.24 4.05
C GLN A 98 -8.48 27.43 2.90
N TYR A 99 -9.78 27.45 3.22
CA TYR A 99 -10.84 27.73 2.26
C TYR A 99 -10.58 28.97 1.38
N MET A 100 -10.02 30.06 1.97
CA MET A 100 -9.68 31.27 1.22
C MET A 100 -8.49 31.08 0.26
N ASP A 101 -7.63 30.10 0.48
CA ASP A 101 -6.56 29.79 -0.47
C ASP A 101 -7.12 29.09 -1.71
N ILE A 102 -8.15 28.25 -1.49
CA ILE A 102 -8.88 27.53 -2.55
C ILE A 102 -9.75 28.51 -3.34
N LYS A 103 -10.57 29.28 -2.65
CA LYS A 103 -11.51 30.23 -3.27
C LYS A 103 -10.80 31.28 -4.12
N ASP A 104 -9.69 31.79 -3.65
CA ASP A 104 -8.93 32.86 -4.32
C ASP A 104 -7.88 32.30 -5.30
N ASN A 105 -7.82 31.00 -5.53
CA ASN A 105 -6.82 30.34 -6.39
C ASN A 105 -5.39 30.73 -6.03
N LYS A 106 -5.03 30.79 -4.73
CA LYS A 106 -3.70 31.24 -4.31
C LYS A 106 -2.62 30.24 -4.71
N GLN A 107 -1.45 30.75 -5.05
CA GLN A 107 -0.25 29.94 -5.32
C GLN A 107 0.50 29.67 -4.00
N VAL A 108 -0.13 28.91 -3.13
CA VAL A 108 0.44 28.42 -1.87
C VAL A 108 0.45 26.90 -1.85
N CYS A 109 1.33 26.34 -1.04
CA CYS A 109 1.38 24.87 -0.86
C CYS A 109 1.80 24.51 0.57
N ILE A 110 1.47 23.30 0.96
CA ILE A 110 2.05 22.60 2.11
C ILE A 110 2.92 21.45 1.58
N ILE A 111 3.99 21.13 2.29
CA ILE A 111 4.94 20.10 1.87
C ILE A 111 5.13 19.05 2.95
N GLY A 112 5.54 17.85 2.55
CA GLY A 112 5.93 16.79 3.47
C GLY A 112 7.30 17.02 4.11
N ASP A 113 7.60 16.25 5.17
CA ASP A 113 8.85 16.38 5.94
C ASP A 113 10.10 16.09 5.12
N TYR A 114 10.03 15.16 4.15
CA TYR A 114 11.16 14.85 3.30
C TYR A 114 11.70 16.10 2.57
N LEU A 115 10.82 16.82 1.87
CA LEU A 115 11.20 18.03 1.14
C LEU A 115 11.65 19.15 2.07
N ASN A 116 11.01 19.31 3.25
CA ASN A 116 11.43 20.29 4.24
C ASN A 116 12.88 20.07 4.66
N ARG A 117 13.29 18.84 4.94
CA ARG A 117 14.65 18.50 5.34
C ARG A 117 15.62 18.52 4.15
N ALA A 118 15.27 17.85 3.06
CA ALA A 118 16.19 17.65 1.94
C ALA A 118 16.45 18.93 1.14
N ALA A 119 15.43 19.80 0.99
CA ALA A 119 15.51 20.99 0.16
C ALA A 119 15.73 22.29 0.95
N TYR A 120 15.28 22.36 2.21
CA TYR A 120 15.23 23.60 2.99
C TYR A 120 15.93 23.49 4.34
N GLY A 121 16.58 22.35 4.65
CA GLY A 121 17.28 22.18 5.92
C GLY A 121 16.38 22.32 7.17
N GLY A 122 15.07 22.05 7.02
CA GLY A 122 14.10 22.12 8.12
C GLY A 122 13.36 23.48 8.25
N ASN A 123 13.64 24.46 7.40
CA ASN A 123 13.07 25.82 7.47
C ASN A 123 12.35 26.21 6.17
N ALA A 124 11.38 25.40 5.74
CA ALA A 124 10.69 25.61 4.48
C ALA A 124 9.58 26.69 4.54
N VAL A 125 8.95 26.91 5.70
CA VAL A 125 7.80 27.82 5.82
C VAL A 125 8.19 29.24 5.43
N GLY A 126 7.39 29.84 4.54
CA GLY A 126 7.65 31.19 4.00
C GLY A 126 8.53 31.19 2.75
N GLN A 127 9.26 30.12 2.49
CA GLN A 127 10.07 29.93 1.27
C GLN A 127 9.19 29.64 0.05
N THR A 128 9.83 29.58 -1.11
CA THR A 128 9.13 29.29 -2.37
C THR A 128 9.67 28.02 -3.02
N ILE A 129 8.76 27.19 -3.54
CA ILE A 129 9.06 26.05 -4.39
C ILE A 129 8.53 26.30 -5.80
N LYS A 130 9.26 25.83 -6.79
CA LYS A 130 8.86 25.93 -8.20
C LYS A 130 8.33 24.58 -8.67
N LEU A 131 7.11 24.57 -9.19
CA LEU A 131 6.47 23.41 -9.81
C LEU A 131 6.31 23.69 -11.31
N GLY A 132 7.15 23.06 -12.13
CA GLY A 132 7.24 23.39 -13.54
C GLY A 132 7.57 24.86 -13.77
N ALA A 133 6.65 25.62 -14.39
CA ALA A 133 6.77 27.05 -14.67
C ALA A 133 6.30 27.94 -13.50
N TYR A 134 5.59 27.39 -12.51
CA TYR A 134 4.88 28.17 -11.48
C TYR A 134 5.63 28.18 -10.15
N LYS A 135 5.53 29.29 -9.42
CA LYS A 135 6.10 29.46 -8.07
C LYS A 135 5.00 29.35 -7.03
N PHE A 136 5.22 28.57 -5.98
CA PHE A 136 4.30 28.43 -4.85
C PHE A 136 5.00 28.81 -3.56
N ARG A 137 4.31 29.56 -2.70
CA ARG A 137 4.79 29.87 -1.36
C ARG A 137 4.43 28.74 -0.41
N ILE A 138 5.40 28.23 0.34
CA ILE A 138 5.20 27.19 1.34
C ILE A 138 4.60 27.85 2.58
N VAL A 139 3.39 27.42 2.98
CA VAL A 139 2.66 27.94 4.14
C VAL A 139 2.66 26.99 5.33
N GLY A 140 2.97 25.71 5.09
CA GLY A 140 3.05 24.72 6.14
C GLY A 140 3.87 23.51 5.76
N VAL A 141 4.27 22.77 6.77
CA VAL A 141 5.03 21.52 6.69
C VAL A 141 4.28 20.46 7.48
N LEU A 142 4.11 19.28 6.90
CA LEU A 142 3.48 18.13 7.54
C LEU A 142 4.48 17.37 8.41
N ASN A 143 4.01 16.74 9.49
CA ASN A 143 4.81 15.83 10.27
C ASN A 143 5.12 14.55 9.47
N ALA A 144 6.30 13.99 9.72
CA ALA A 144 6.70 12.72 9.14
C ALA A 144 5.82 11.57 9.66
N LYS A 145 5.40 10.69 8.77
CA LYS A 145 4.77 9.41 9.07
C LYS A 145 5.78 8.26 9.02
N VAL A 146 6.71 8.33 8.07
CA VAL A 146 7.75 7.32 7.88
C VAL A 146 8.90 7.60 8.85
N THR A 147 9.12 6.65 9.77
CA THR A 147 10.13 6.79 10.82
C THR A 147 11.56 6.72 10.28
N ASP A 148 11.79 5.87 9.26
CA ASP A 148 13.11 5.76 8.62
C ASP A 148 13.31 6.89 7.61
N LYS A 149 14.22 7.80 7.95
CA LYS A 149 14.56 8.96 7.12
C LYS A 149 15.10 8.60 5.73
N ASN A 150 15.70 7.43 5.57
CA ASN A 150 16.23 6.96 4.29
C ASN A 150 15.12 6.46 3.35
N MET A 151 13.98 6.04 3.90
CA MET A 151 12.83 5.55 3.16
C MET A 151 11.79 6.64 2.85
N GLN A 152 12.02 7.89 3.22
CA GLN A 152 11.04 8.95 3.02
C GLN A 152 10.96 9.45 1.57
N GLN A 153 12.03 9.33 0.77
CA GLN A 153 11.98 9.68 -0.65
C GLN A 153 11.02 8.75 -1.39
N GLY A 154 10.05 9.33 -2.09
CA GLY A 154 9.03 8.58 -2.81
C GLY A 154 7.96 7.93 -1.92
N SER A 155 8.01 8.18 -0.60
CA SER A 155 6.96 7.78 0.33
C SER A 155 5.85 8.84 0.43
N ASP A 156 4.88 8.59 1.30
CA ASP A 156 3.84 9.56 1.63
C ASP A 156 4.38 10.90 2.17
N ASP A 157 5.59 10.88 2.81
CA ASP A 157 6.24 12.08 3.32
C ASP A 157 6.93 12.92 2.23
N ASP A 158 7.02 12.40 1.00
CA ASP A 158 7.51 13.11 -0.19
C ASP A 158 6.33 13.64 -1.01
N CYS A 159 5.62 14.60 -0.45
CA CYS A 159 4.41 15.13 -1.03
C CYS A 159 4.36 16.67 -1.02
N ILE A 160 3.57 17.20 -1.95
CA ILE A 160 3.21 18.62 -2.04
C ILE A 160 1.71 18.73 -2.27
N TYR A 161 1.01 19.43 -1.40
CA TYR A 161 -0.40 19.70 -1.55
C TYR A 161 -0.64 21.19 -1.82
N LEU A 162 -1.43 21.49 -2.85
CA LEU A 162 -1.78 22.85 -3.25
C LEU A 162 -3.31 22.94 -3.42
N PRO A 163 -3.92 24.13 -3.46
CA PRO A 163 -5.34 24.28 -3.69
C PRO A 163 -5.78 23.66 -5.01
N TYR A 164 -6.81 22.79 -4.97
CA TYR A 164 -7.27 22.09 -6.17
C TYR A 164 -7.71 23.05 -7.29
N THR A 165 -8.32 24.17 -6.92
CA THR A 165 -8.72 25.21 -7.87
C THR A 165 -7.52 25.80 -8.63
N THR A 166 -6.41 26.02 -7.92
CA THR A 166 -5.15 26.46 -8.52
C THR A 166 -4.58 25.37 -9.43
N ALA A 167 -4.56 24.10 -8.98
CA ALA A 167 -4.10 22.98 -9.80
C ALA A 167 -4.92 22.85 -11.08
N MET A 168 -6.24 22.84 -11.00
CA MET A 168 -7.16 22.78 -12.16
C MET A 168 -6.90 23.90 -13.15
N ARG A 169 -6.81 25.14 -12.64
CA ARG A 169 -6.55 26.32 -13.49
C ARG A 169 -5.22 26.22 -14.21
N LEU A 170 -4.15 25.81 -13.53
CA LEU A 170 -2.80 25.75 -14.10
C LEU A 170 -2.59 24.54 -15.02
N SER A 171 -3.34 23.45 -14.83
CA SER A 171 -3.34 22.28 -15.72
C SER A 171 -4.41 22.35 -16.81
N ASN A 172 -5.16 23.46 -16.90
CA ASN A 172 -6.25 23.67 -17.86
C ASN A 172 -7.31 22.54 -17.81
N GLN A 173 -7.61 22.04 -16.60
CA GLN A 173 -8.63 21.02 -16.39
C GLN A 173 -9.94 21.68 -16.02
N SER A 174 -11.03 21.29 -16.68
CA SER A 174 -12.38 21.80 -16.43
C SER A 174 -13.12 21.04 -15.31
N SER A 175 -12.70 19.84 -14.98
CA SER A 175 -13.32 19.01 -13.94
C SER A 175 -12.27 18.16 -13.21
N ALA A 176 -12.55 17.87 -11.95
CA ALA A 176 -11.80 16.88 -11.18
C ALA A 176 -12.22 15.47 -11.61
N LYS A 177 -11.26 14.58 -11.80
CA LYS A 177 -11.52 13.18 -12.15
C LYS A 177 -11.41 12.24 -10.97
N ASN A 178 -10.61 12.61 -9.98
CA ASN A 178 -10.38 11.78 -8.80
C ASN A 178 -10.81 12.52 -7.55
N PHE A 179 -11.46 11.78 -6.65
CA PHE A 179 -11.85 12.25 -5.34
C PHE A 179 -11.51 11.18 -4.30
N VAL A 180 -11.24 11.64 -3.10
CA VAL A 180 -11.09 10.79 -1.91
C VAL A 180 -12.18 11.20 -0.93
N ALA A 181 -12.96 10.23 -0.46
CA ALA A 181 -13.93 10.45 0.61
C ALA A 181 -13.55 9.62 1.83
N ILE A 182 -13.78 10.15 3.02
CA ILE A 182 -13.57 9.46 4.28
C ILE A 182 -14.91 9.07 4.86
N MET A 183 -15.07 7.79 5.14
CA MET A 183 -16.25 7.24 5.83
C MET A 183 -16.13 7.45 7.34
N LYS A 184 -17.26 7.61 8.01
CA LYS A 184 -17.28 7.65 9.48
C LYS A 184 -17.06 6.28 10.12
N ASP A 185 -17.54 5.24 9.46
CA ASP A 185 -17.49 3.86 9.93
C ASP A 185 -17.11 2.93 8.78
N GLU A 186 -15.99 2.23 8.94
CA GLU A 186 -15.49 1.27 7.96
C GLU A 186 -16.45 0.09 7.76
N SER A 187 -17.15 -0.32 8.80
CA SER A 187 -18.12 -1.43 8.73
C SER A 187 -19.30 -1.13 7.79
N ARG A 188 -19.54 0.14 7.47
CA ARG A 188 -20.58 0.62 6.57
C ARG A 188 -20.05 1.04 5.19
N ALA A 189 -18.88 0.53 4.81
CA ALA A 189 -18.23 0.88 3.54
C ALA A 189 -19.12 0.62 2.33
N ASN A 190 -19.82 -0.53 2.29
CA ASN A 190 -20.72 -0.88 1.21
C ASN A 190 -21.92 0.07 1.11
N GLU A 191 -22.47 0.54 2.24
CA GLU A 191 -23.55 1.52 2.25
C GLU A 191 -23.06 2.89 1.75
N ALA A 192 -21.90 3.34 2.21
CA ALA A 192 -21.29 4.59 1.78
C ALA A 192 -20.96 4.57 0.27
N LYS A 193 -20.44 3.44 -0.24
CA LYS A 193 -20.20 3.21 -1.67
C LYS A 193 -21.49 3.29 -2.46
N ALA A 194 -22.53 2.53 -2.06
CA ALA A 194 -23.82 2.51 -2.76
C ALA A 194 -24.48 3.88 -2.86
N VAL A 195 -24.36 4.70 -1.82
CA VAL A 195 -24.92 6.06 -1.82
C VAL A 195 -24.16 6.98 -2.79
N VAL A 196 -22.84 6.89 -2.85
CA VAL A 196 -22.04 7.66 -3.81
C VAL A 196 -22.31 7.18 -5.23
N GLU A 197 -22.39 5.88 -5.46
CA GLU A 197 -22.77 5.27 -6.76
C GLU A 197 -24.13 5.79 -7.23
N SER A 198 -25.14 5.73 -6.37
CA SER A 198 -26.48 6.23 -6.69
C SER A 198 -26.47 7.72 -7.04
N GLY A 199 -25.73 8.53 -6.27
CA GLY A 199 -25.61 9.96 -6.53
C GLY A 199 -24.91 10.27 -7.85
N LEU A 200 -23.83 9.55 -8.17
CA LEU A 200 -23.11 9.71 -9.44
C LEU A 200 -23.90 9.17 -10.62
N TYR A 201 -24.63 8.04 -10.44
CA TYR A 201 -25.53 7.52 -11.48
C TYR A 201 -26.62 8.51 -11.82
N ASP A 202 -27.21 9.17 -10.83
CA ASP A 202 -28.25 10.17 -11.06
C ASP A 202 -27.77 11.36 -11.90
N LEU A 203 -26.50 11.74 -11.74
CA LEU A 203 -25.86 12.80 -12.52
C LEU A 203 -25.45 12.35 -13.91
N LEU A 204 -24.80 11.20 -14.01
CA LEU A 204 -24.11 10.75 -15.23
C LEU A 204 -24.98 9.83 -16.09
N LYS A 205 -25.97 9.15 -15.47
CA LYS A 205 -26.87 8.17 -16.12
C LYS A 205 -26.13 7.02 -16.83
N SER A 206 -24.99 6.62 -16.28
CA SER A 206 -24.18 5.50 -16.77
C SER A 206 -23.27 4.96 -15.68
N ASP A 207 -23.28 3.65 -15.47
CA ASP A 207 -22.39 2.97 -14.52
C ASP A 207 -20.94 2.94 -15.03
N ASN A 208 -20.73 3.08 -16.33
CA ASN A 208 -19.39 3.09 -16.92
C ASN A 208 -18.72 4.49 -16.85
N ALA A 209 -19.35 5.47 -16.21
CA ALA A 209 -18.85 6.84 -16.12
C ALA A 209 -17.98 7.11 -14.90
N TYR A 210 -17.96 6.18 -13.96
CA TYR A 210 -17.23 6.29 -12.69
C TYR A 210 -16.79 4.91 -12.20
N TYR A 211 -15.87 4.91 -11.27
CA TYR A 211 -15.43 3.73 -10.52
C TYR A 211 -15.18 4.11 -9.06
N ILE A 212 -15.69 3.32 -8.12
CA ILE A 212 -15.56 3.55 -6.70
C ILE A 212 -15.02 2.28 -6.06
N TYR A 213 -13.97 2.42 -5.28
CA TYR A 213 -13.42 1.34 -4.50
C TYR A 213 -13.04 1.83 -3.09
N SER A 214 -13.22 0.95 -2.11
CA SER A 214 -12.79 1.20 -0.74
C SER A 214 -11.39 0.67 -0.51
N ALA A 215 -10.67 1.27 0.42
CA ALA A 215 -9.36 0.77 0.85
C ALA A 215 -9.47 -0.65 1.43
N SER A 216 -10.59 -0.98 2.10
CA SER A 216 -10.86 -2.31 2.63
C SER A 216 -11.06 -3.36 1.52
N GLU A 217 -11.86 -3.07 0.48
CA GLU A 217 -12.02 -3.97 -0.67
C GLU A 217 -10.67 -4.29 -1.33
N TRP A 218 -9.86 -3.27 -1.54
CA TRP A 218 -8.55 -3.46 -2.14
C TRP A 218 -7.60 -4.31 -1.27
N LEU A 219 -7.66 -4.14 0.07
CA LEU A 219 -6.90 -4.99 1.01
C LEU A 219 -7.39 -6.44 0.99
N GLU A 220 -8.70 -6.67 0.85
CA GLU A 220 -9.28 -8.02 0.69
C GLU A 220 -8.79 -8.69 -0.59
N GLU A 221 -8.85 -8.01 -1.74
CA GLU A 221 -8.33 -8.52 -3.02
C GLU A 221 -6.83 -8.85 -2.95
N MET A 222 -6.05 -7.98 -2.29
CA MET A 222 -4.61 -8.24 -2.07
C MET A 222 -4.37 -9.46 -1.18
N ASN A 223 -5.15 -9.63 -0.10
CA ASN A 223 -5.06 -10.82 0.75
C ASN A 223 -5.41 -12.10 -0.03
N GLU A 224 -6.42 -12.07 -0.89
CA GLU A 224 -6.76 -13.19 -1.75
C GLU A 224 -5.63 -13.53 -2.72
N MET A 225 -4.98 -12.53 -3.32
CA MET A 225 -3.81 -12.72 -4.19
C MET A 225 -2.63 -13.33 -3.42
N ILE A 226 -2.34 -12.84 -2.22
CA ILE A 226 -1.28 -13.38 -1.35
C ILE A 226 -1.58 -14.84 -0.99
N ASN A 227 -2.83 -15.15 -0.63
CA ASN A 227 -3.24 -16.51 -0.32
C ASN A 227 -3.06 -17.45 -1.52
N MET A 228 -3.39 -17.00 -2.72
CA MET A 228 -3.14 -17.77 -3.95
C MET A 228 -1.64 -18.08 -4.14
N VAL A 229 -0.77 -17.09 -3.95
CA VAL A 229 0.69 -17.27 -4.02
C VAL A 229 1.16 -18.28 -2.95
N ILE A 230 0.66 -18.19 -1.72
CA ILE A 230 0.97 -19.11 -0.63
C ILE A 230 0.55 -20.55 -1.00
N ILE A 231 -0.64 -20.75 -1.57
CA ILE A 231 -1.12 -22.06 -2.02
C ILE A 231 -0.19 -22.66 -3.08
N ILE A 232 0.21 -21.85 -4.08
CA ILE A 232 1.13 -22.28 -5.14
C ILE A 232 2.49 -22.69 -4.55
N LEU A 233 3.07 -21.85 -3.69
CA LEU A 233 4.35 -22.14 -3.04
C LEU A 233 4.28 -23.38 -2.16
N THR A 234 3.18 -23.56 -1.42
CA THR A 234 2.93 -24.76 -0.61
C THR A 234 2.82 -26.01 -1.48
N GLY A 235 2.18 -25.91 -2.64
CA GLY A 235 2.11 -27.00 -3.62
C GLY A 235 3.50 -27.41 -4.12
N ILE A 236 4.32 -26.44 -4.51
CA ILE A 236 5.71 -26.69 -4.95
C ILE A 236 6.56 -27.32 -3.83
N ALA A 237 6.43 -26.76 -2.61
CA ALA A 237 7.14 -27.29 -1.44
C ALA A 237 6.71 -28.73 -1.13
N SER A 238 5.42 -29.04 -1.23
CA SER A 238 4.89 -30.39 -1.02
C SER A 238 5.44 -31.40 -2.02
N ILE A 239 5.48 -31.03 -3.31
CA ILE A 239 6.08 -31.88 -4.36
C ILE A 239 7.57 -32.09 -4.09
N SER A 240 8.29 -31.02 -3.74
CA SER A 240 9.72 -31.09 -3.41
C SER A 240 9.98 -32.02 -2.22
N LEU A 241 9.12 -31.94 -1.19
CA LEU A 241 9.21 -32.83 -0.03
C LEU A 241 8.96 -34.30 -0.38
N LEU A 242 7.97 -34.57 -1.25
CA LEU A 242 7.70 -35.93 -1.74
C LEU A 242 8.90 -36.50 -2.53
N VAL A 243 9.47 -35.72 -3.44
CA VAL A 243 10.64 -36.11 -4.20
C VAL A 243 11.85 -36.36 -3.28
N GLY A 244 12.10 -35.49 -2.33
CA GLY A 244 13.13 -35.64 -1.30
C GLY A 244 12.91 -36.90 -0.45
N GLY A 245 11.66 -37.16 -0.04
CA GLY A 245 11.28 -38.37 0.70
C GLY A 245 11.54 -39.65 -0.08
N ILE A 246 11.23 -39.69 -1.38
CA ILE A 246 11.54 -40.83 -2.26
C ILE A 246 13.05 -40.99 -2.38
N GLY A 247 13.81 -39.90 -2.47
CA GLY A 247 15.27 -39.93 -2.49
C GLY A 247 15.86 -40.61 -1.23
N ILE A 248 15.39 -40.20 -0.06
CA ILE A 248 15.80 -40.76 1.24
C ILE A 248 15.40 -42.27 1.31
N MET A 249 14.20 -42.61 0.88
CA MET A 249 13.73 -43.97 0.84
C MET A 249 14.68 -44.85 0.00
N ASN A 250 15.09 -44.42 -1.19
CA ASN A 250 15.99 -45.14 -2.06
C ASN A 250 17.37 -45.34 -1.42
N ILE A 251 17.93 -44.32 -0.79
CA ILE A 251 19.21 -44.40 -0.07
C ILE A 251 19.10 -45.41 1.08
N MET A 252 18.03 -45.32 1.86
CA MET A 252 17.83 -46.22 3.00
C MET A 252 17.65 -47.70 2.56
N LEU A 253 16.96 -47.95 1.42
CA LEU A 253 16.85 -49.31 0.85
C LEU A 253 18.22 -49.87 0.48
N VAL A 254 19.08 -49.09 -0.15
CA VAL A 254 20.45 -49.49 -0.48
C VAL A 254 21.24 -49.74 0.81
N THR A 255 21.20 -48.86 1.78
CA THR A 255 21.89 -49.01 3.07
C THR A 255 21.46 -50.30 3.81
N VAL A 256 20.17 -50.61 3.83
CA VAL A 256 19.65 -51.86 4.45
C VAL A 256 20.13 -53.06 3.72
N THR A 257 20.18 -53.07 2.36
CA THR A 257 20.69 -54.21 1.58
C THR A 257 22.19 -54.43 1.77
N GLU A 258 22.99 -53.35 1.83
CA GLU A 258 24.44 -53.45 2.12
C GLU A 258 24.72 -53.97 3.53
N ARG A 259 23.91 -53.57 4.53
CA ARG A 259 24.06 -54.04 5.93
C ARG A 259 23.29 -55.32 6.27
N THR A 260 22.80 -56.06 5.29
CA THR A 260 22.00 -57.28 5.50
C THR A 260 22.70 -58.31 6.38
N ARG A 261 24.03 -58.50 6.21
CA ARG A 261 24.84 -59.42 7.04
C ARG A 261 24.86 -58.97 8.51
N GLU A 262 25.04 -57.70 8.78
CA GLU A 262 25.07 -57.13 10.14
C GLU A 262 23.69 -57.30 10.81
N ILE A 263 22.63 -57.00 10.07
CA ILE A 263 21.25 -57.18 10.52
C ILE A 263 20.98 -58.66 10.84
N GLY A 264 21.46 -59.55 10.00
CA GLY A 264 21.34 -61.03 10.23
C GLY A 264 22.04 -61.50 11.49
N ILE A 265 23.26 -61.02 11.75
CA ILE A 265 24.01 -61.34 12.98
C ILE A 265 23.25 -60.83 14.22
N ARG A 266 22.82 -59.57 14.21
CA ARG A 266 22.05 -58.99 15.33
C ARG A 266 20.77 -59.77 15.61
N LYS A 267 20.07 -60.22 14.59
CA LYS A 267 18.86 -61.02 14.71
C LYS A 267 19.16 -62.41 15.27
N ALA A 268 20.31 -63.02 14.90
CA ALA A 268 20.72 -64.34 15.37
C ALA A 268 21.08 -64.36 16.87
N ILE A 269 21.59 -63.19 17.40
CA ILE A 269 21.89 -63.02 18.84
C ILE A 269 20.69 -62.52 19.67
N GLY A 270 19.46 -62.46 19.05
CA GLY A 270 18.22 -62.19 19.76
C GLY A 270 17.75 -60.74 19.74
N ALA A 271 18.28 -59.89 18.89
CA ALA A 271 17.78 -58.50 18.78
C ALA A 271 16.32 -58.43 18.27
N GLU A 272 15.49 -57.69 18.94
CA GLU A 272 14.10 -57.46 18.53
C GLU A 272 14.02 -56.72 17.22
N ARG A 273 13.10 -57.16 16.34
CA ARG A 273 12.84 -56.48 15.05
C ARG A 273 12.56 -55.00 15.20
N LYS A 274 11.84 -54.59 16.28
CA LYS A 274 11.52 -53.18 16.58
C LYS A 274 12.78 -52.35 16.83
N SER A 275 13.77 -52.90 17.53
CA SER A 275 15.03 -52.22 17.82
C SER A 275 15.85 -51.93 16.56
N ILE A 276 15.89 -52.92 15.62
CA ILE A 276 16.58 -52.73 14.34
C ILE A 276 15.89 -51.66 13.48
N ILE A 277 14.56 -51.71 13.39
CA ILE A 277 13.80 -50.69 12.64
C ILE A 277 13.98 -49.30 13.25
N ALA A 278 13.91 -49.17 14.61
CA ALA A 278 14.09 -47.91 15.29
C ALA A 278 15.45 -47.28 14.99
N GLN A 279 16.51 -48.06 14.88
CA GLN A 279 17.84 -47.55 14.56
C GLN A 279 17.87 -46.86 13.20
N PHE A 280 17.33 -47.51 12.15
CA PHE A 280 17.28 -46.92 10.79
C PHE A 280 16.37 -45.74 10.73
N LEU A 281 15.27 -45.73 11.50
CA LEU A 281 14.34 -44.60 11.59
C LEU A 281 15.02 -43.37 12.21
N ILE A 282 15.78 -43.59 13.31
CA ILE A 282 16.51 -42.51 13.98
C ILE A 282 17.59 -41.93 13.04
N GLU A 283 18.31 -42.81 12.30
CA GLU A 283 19.32 -42.38 11.34
C GLU A 283 18.71 -41.51 10.23
N ALA A 284 17.56 -41.90 9.66
CA ALA A 284 16.83 -41.13 8.67
C ALA A 284 16.32 -39.80 9.26
N CYS A 285 15.76 -39.84 10.49
CA CYS A 285 15.27 -38.61 11.17
C CYS A 285 16.39 -37.60 11.44
N MET A 286 17.60 -38.09 11.81
CA MET A 286 18.75 -37.19 12.03
C MET A 286 19.17 -36.50 10.74
N ILE A 287 19.27 -37.27 9.63
CA ILE A 287 19.64 -36.69 8.34
C ILE A 287 18.60 -35.64 7.89
N CYS A 288 17.30 -35.97 7.98
CA CYS A 288 16.21 -35.06 7.65
C CYS A 288 16.21 -33.83 8.56
N GLY A 289 16.46 -34.01 9.87
CA GLY A 289 16.50 -32.95 10.84
C GLY A 289 17.62 -31.94 10.57
N ILE A 290 18.82 -32.44 10.26
CA ILE A 290 19.95 -31.57 9.89
C ILE A 290 19.65 -30.81 8.60
N GLY A 291 19.15 -31.52 7.56
CA GLY A 291 18.75 -30.89 6.30
C GLY A 291 17.67 -29.83 6.47
N GLY A 292 16.68 -30.09 7.32
CA GLY A 292 15.61 -29.15 7.65
C GLY A 292 16.11 -27.90 8.37
N LEU A 293 17.04 -28.05 9.33
CA LEU A 293 17.65 -26.91 10.02
C LEU A 293 18.46 -26.04 9.06
N PHE A 294 19.23 -26.64 8.16
CA PHE A 294 19.94 -25.91 7.10
C PHE A 294 18.96 -25.17 6.17
N GLY A 295 17.88 -25.85 5.76
CA GLY A 295 16.85 -25.25 4.89
C GLY A 295 16.17 -24.04 5.54
N ILE A 296 15.81 -24.12 6.83
CA ILE A 296 15.25 -22.98 7.59
C ILE A 296 16.28 -21.86 7.71
N GLY A 297 17.55 -22.18 7.99
CA GLY A 297 18.62 -21.18 8.09
C GLY A 297 18.81 -20.39 6.80
N VAL A 298 18.86 -21.08 5.66
CA VAL A 298 18.96 -20.43 4.34
C VAL A 298 17.69 -19.60 4.02
N GLY A 299 16.51 -20.12 4.34
CA GLY A 299 15.25 -19.41 4.11
C GLY A 299 15.04 -18.18 5.02
N TYR A 300 15.77 -18.07 6.13
CA TYR A 300 15.74 -16.90 7.01
C TYR A 300 16.70 -15.78 6.54
N ILE A 301 17.78 -16.14 5.84
CA ILE A 301 18.80 -15.20 5.36
C ILE A 301 18.41 -14.60 3.98
N GLY A 302 17.62 -15.33 3.16
CA GLY A 302 17.13 -14.87 1.85
C GLY A 302 15.75 -14.26 1.94
#